data_faee1f861a06f0cacc3d5956a4d2472b
#
_entry.id   faee1f861a06f0cacc3d5956a4d2472b
#
_cell.length_a   1.000
_cell.length_b   1.000
_cell.length_c   1.000
_cell.angle_alpha   90.00
_cell.angle_beta   90.00
_cell.angle_gamma   90.00
#
_symmetry.space_group_name_H-M   'P 1'
#
loop_
_entity.id
_entity.type
_entity.pdbx_description
1 polymer ?
#
loop_
_entity_poly.entity_id
_entity_poly.type
_entity_poly.pdbx_seq_one_letter_code
_entity_poly.pdbx_strand_id
1 'polypeptide(L)' 'MTDSEVRRWLMVHDQRMAACRPGGAIHGWYLAILDECGVGVTCDALDISRQTSVNWRRDGIPVEQVQRLVEIRKAVRK' A
#
# COMPACT_ATOMS: atom_id res chain seq x y z
N MET A 1 -10.16 -3.69 4.20
CA MET A 1 -10.10 -3.76 2.72
C MET A 1 -9.19 -4.91 2.32
N THR A 2 -9.62 -5.74 1.39
CA THR A 2 -8.83 -6.86 0.87
C THR A 2 -7.93 -6.41 -0.28
N ASP A 3 -6.92 -7.23 -0.61
CA ASP A 3 -6.03 -6.93 -1.74
C ASP A 3 -6.80 -6.86 -3.06
N SER A 4 -7.82 -7.71 -3.23
CA SER A 4 -8.68 -7.69 -4.42
C SER A 4 -9.47 -6.39 -4.54
N GLU A 5 -9.96 -5.87 -3.42
CA GLU A 5 -10.67 -4.59 -3.41
C GLU A 5 -9.72 -3.43 -3.77
N VAL A 6 -8.47 -3.46 -3.28
CA VAL A 6 -7.47 -2.45 -3.63
C VAL A 6 -7.20 -2.47 -5.14
N ARG A 7 -7.03 -3.65 -5.73
CA ARG A 7 -6.83 -3.77 -7.19
C ARG A 7 -8.00 -3.17 -7.96
N ARG A 8 -9.23 -3.44 -7.49
CA ARG A 8 -10.44 -2.89 -8.12
C ARG A 8 -10.46 -1.37 -8.03
N TRP A 9 -10.11 -0.82 -6.87
CA TRP A 9 -10.02 0.63 -6.67
C TRP A 9 -9.03 1.26 -7.65
N LEU A 10 -7.86 0.64 -7.84
CA LEU A 10 -6.82 1.17 -8.72
C LEU A 10 -7.25 1.19 -10.19
N MET A 11 -8.08 0.22 -10.60
CA MET A 11 -8.47 0.06 -12.01
C MET A 11 -9.73 0.82 -12.40
N VAL A 12 -10.66 1.02 -11.48
CA VAL A 12 -12.01 1.47 -11.79
C VAL A 12 -12.36 2.82 -11.17
N HIS A 13 -11.66 3.20 -10.09
CA HIS A 13 -12.02 4.39 -9.30
C HIS A 13 -11.23 5.62 -9.73
N ASP A 14 -11.95 6.68 -10.08
CA ASP A 14 -11.33 7.98 -10.45
C ASP A 14 -10.66 8.66 -9.25
N GLN A 15 -11.00 8.24 -8.03
CA GLN A 15 -10.48 8.86 -6.80
C GLN A 15 -9.36 8.04 -6.15
N ARG A 16 -8.67 7.19 -6.93
CA ARG A 16 -7.60 6.35 -6.38
C ARG A 16 -6.52 7.14 -5.65
N MET A 17 -6.18 8.33 -6.15
CA MET A 17 -5.17 9.16 -5.50
C MET A 17 -5.65 9.68 -4.14
N ALA A 18 -6.92 10.06 -4.03
CA ALA A 18 -7.49 10.47 -2.75
C ALA A 18 -7.51 9.30 -1.75
N ALA A 19 -7.79 8.09 -2.22
CA ALA A 19 -7.79 6.90 -1.37
C ALA A 19 -6.39 6.57 -0.84
N CYS A 20 -5.33 6.96 -1.55
CA CYS A 20 -3.94 6.75 -1.12
C CYS A 20 -3.45 7.81 -0.13
N ARG A 21 -4.19 8.90 0.07
CA ARG A 21 -3.83 9.96 1.03
C ARG A 21 -4.15 9.52 2.46
N PRO A 22 -3.55 10.19 3.46
CA PRO A 22 -3.87 9.90 4.87
C PRO A 22 -5.38 9.98 5.12
N GLY A 23 -5.92 8.96 5.78
CA GLY A 23 -7.36 8.84 6.01
C GLY A 23 -8.12 8.15 4.89
N GLY A 24 -7.50 7.92 3.74
CA GLY A 24 -8.13 7.21 2.63
C GLY A 24 -8.15 5.70 2.83
N ALA A 25 -9.01 5.01 2.08
CA ALA A 25 -9.21 3.56 2.22
C ALA A 25 -7.95 2.76 1.87
N ILE A 26 -7.24 3.13 0.80
CA ILE A 26 -6.01 2.45 0.40
C ILE A 26 -4.89 2.72 1.39
N HIS A 27 -4.80 3.93 1.91
CA HIS A 27 -3.82 4.27 2.93
C HIS A 27 -4.04 3.42 4.19
N GLY A 28 -5.29 3.25 4.62
CA GLY A 28 -5.63 2.38 5.74
C GLY A 28 -5.23 0.93 5.50
N TRP A 29 -5.41 0.43 4.28
CA TRP A 29 -4.95 -0.90 3.89
C TRP A 29 -3.43 -1.03 4.00
N TYR A 30 -2.68 -0.01 3.55
CA TYR A 30 -1.22 0.01 3.68
C TYR A 30 -0.77 -0.03 5.15
N LEU A 31 -1.41 0.78 6.01
CA LEU A 31 -1.09 0.79 7.43
C LEU A 31 -1.36 -0.58 8.08
N ALA A 32 -2.45 -1.24 7.69
CA ALA A 32 -2.76 -2.58 8.18
C ALA A 32 -1.69 -3.60 7.78
N ILE A 33 -1.12 -3.48 6.57
CA ILE A 33 -0.03 -4.33 6.12
C ILE A 33 1.21 -4.11 6.97
N LEU A 34 1.52 -2.85 7.31
CA LEU A 34 2.67 -2.54 8.17
C LEU A 34 2.52 -3.18 9.54
N ASP A 35 1.30 -3.19 10.10
CA ASP A 35 1.04 -3.85 11.38
C ASP A 35 1.13 -5.37 11.27
N GLU A 36 0.60 -5.95 10.20
CA GLU A 36 0.52 -7.41 10.02
C GLU A 36 1.88 -8.02 9.68
N CYS A 37 2.61 -7.40 8.74
CA CYS A 37 3.86 -7.96 8.21
C CYS A 37 5.11 -7.34 8.82
N GLY A 38 4.99 -6.16 9.42
CA GLY A 38 6.11 -5.40 9.95
C GLY A 38 6.69 -4.43 8.94
N VAL A 39 7.20 -3.30 9.46
CA VAL A 39 7.76 -2.23 8.63
C VAL A 39 8.99 -2.71 7.86
N GLY A 40 9.89 -3.44 8.53
CA GLY A 40 11.12 -3.93 7.89
C GLY A 40 10.86 -4.86 6.72
N VAL A 41 9.96 -5.82 6.90
CA VAL A 41 9.60 -6.78 5.85
C VAL A 41 8.97 -6.05 4.66
N THR A 42 8.07 -5.11 4.91
CA THR A 42 7.41 -4.36 3.86
C THR A 42 8.39 -3.47 3.10
N CYS A 43 9.31 -2.80 3.80
CA CYS A 43 10.33 -1.99 3.16
C CYS A 43 11.26 -2.82 2.29
N ASP A 44 11.67 -3.99 2.75
CA ASP A 44 12.53 -4.89 1.98
C ASP A 44 11.83 -5.37 0.71
N ALA A 45 10.55 -5.73 0.82
CA ALA A 45 9.77 -6.19 -0.32
C ALA A 45 9.60 -5.10 -1.39
N LEU A 46 9.45 -3.86 -0.97
CA LEU A 46 9.29 -2.72 -1.89
C LEU A 46 10.62 -2.08 -2.29
N ASP A 47 11.74 -2.53 -1.72
CA ASP A 47 13.07 -1.95 -1.94
C ASP A 47 13.09 -0.45 -1.62
N ILE A 48 12.57 -0.10 -0.46
CA ILE A 48 12.54 1.28 0.03
C ILE A 48 13.19 1.37 1.41
N SER A 49 13.61 2.58 1.78
CA SER A 49 14.13 2.84 3.12
C SER A 49 12.98 2.95 4.14
N ARG A 50 13.32 2.77 5.42
CA ARG A 50 12.35 2.98 6.51
C ARG A 50 11.86 4.42 6.54
N GLN A 51 12.72 5.38 6.20
CA GLN A 51 12.34 6.78 6.15
C GLN A 51 11.26 7.02 5.10
N THR A 52 11.37 6.37 3.94
CA THR A 52 10.33 6.43 2.90
C THR A 52 8.99 5.93 3.43
N SER A 53 9.01 4.80 4.14
CA SER A 53 7.79 4.25 4.75
C SER A 53 7.18 5.22 5.78
N VAL A 54 8.00 5.86 6.61
CA VAL A 54 7.54 6.87 7.56
C VAL A 54 6.87 8.03 6.82
N ASN A 55 7.45 8.48 5.73
CA ASN A 55 6.89 9.56 4.92
C ASN A 55 5.53 9.17 4.35
N TRP A 56 5.39 7.93 3.87
CA TRP A 56 4.12 7.44 3.31
C TRP A 56 3.04 7.29 4.38
N ARG A 57 3.42 6.93 5.60
CA ARG A 57 2.47 6.86 6.72
C ARG A 57 1.89 8.23 7.05
N ARG A 58 2.71 9.27 6.91
CA ARG A 58 2.32 10.64 7.21
C ARG A 58 1.62 11.33 6.04
N ASP A 59 2.16 11.16 4.83
CA ASP A 59 1.78 11.96 3.66
C ASP A 59 0.94 11.19 2.62
N GLY A 60 0.86 9.87 2.75
CA GLY A 60 0.16 9.01 1.79
C GLY A 60 1.12 8.21 0.94
N ILE A 61 0.60 7.14 0.31
CA ILE A 61 1.37 6.22 -0.50
C ILE A 61 1.16 6.51 -1.99
N PRO A 62 2.24 6.55 -2.83
CA PRO A 62 2.08 6.72 -4.27
C PRO A 62 1.32 5.56 -4.92
N VAL A 63 0.50 5.86 -5.93
CA VAL A 63 -0.32 4.86 -6.63
C VAL A 63 0.55 3.75 -7.22
N GLU A 64 1.68 4.09 -7.83
CA GLU A 64 2.59 3.10 -8.42
C GLU A 64 3.10 2.10 -7.37
N GLN A 65 3.36 2.57 -6.16
CA GLN A 65 3.84 1.72 -5.08
C GLN A 65 2.72 0.83 -4.53
N VAL A 66 1.48 1.31 -4.56
CA VAL A 66 0.32 0.48 -4.21
C VAL A 66 0.20 -0.68 -5.19
N GLN A 67 0.34 -0.41 -6.48
CA GLN A 67 0.31 -1.45 -7.52
C GLN A 67 1.41 -2.49 -7.30
N ARG A 68 2.63 -2.05 -7.01
CA ARG A 68 3.74 -2.95 -6.69
C ARG A 68 3.44 -3.82 -5.48
N LEU A 69 2.94 -3.21 -4.42
CA LEU A 69 2.65 -3.93 -3.18
C LEU A 69 1.58 -5.00 -3.38
N VAL A 70 0.53 -4.69 -4.14
CA VAL A 70 -0.52 -5.65 -4.47
C VAL A 70 0.07 -6.85 -5.23
N GLU A 71 0.94 -6.61 -6.20
CA GLU A 71 1.57 -7.68 -6.99
C GLU A 71 2.50 -8.54 -6.13
N ILE A 72 3.27 -7.92 -5.25
CA ILE A 72 4.16 -8.64 -4.33
C ILE A 72 3.34 -9.54 -3.41
N ARG A 73 2.27 -9.02 -2.83
CA ARG A 73 1.41 -9.80 -1.92
C ARG A 73 0.72 -10.95 -2.65
N LYS A 74 0.31 -10.73 -3.89
CA LYS A 74 -0.28 -11.78 -4.72
C LYS A 74 0.71 -12.92 -4.96
N ALA A 75 1.98 -12.59 -5.23
CA ALA A 75 3.03 -13.59 -5.46
C ALA A 75 3.34 -14.40 -4.21
N VAL A 76 3.34 -13.76 -3.03
CA VAL A 76 3.65 -14.41 -1.75
C VAL A 76 2.52 -15.32 -1.28
N ARG A 77 1.29 -15.07 -1.69
CA ARG A 77 0.10 -15.83 -1.25
C ARG A 77 -0.15 -17.14 -1.99
N LYS A 78 0.75 -17.57 -2.79
CA LYS A 78 0.57 -18.87 -3.49
C LYS A 78 0.60 -20.05 -2.54
#